data_aa757dde3a36ab1f87ebd79f48eb24d6
#
_entry.id   aa757dde3a36ab1f87ebd79f48eb24d6
#
_cell.length_a   1.000
_cell.length_b   1.000
_cell.length_c   1.000
_cell.angle_alpha   90.00
_cell.angle_beta   90.00
_cell.angle_gamma   90.00
#
_symmetry.space_group_name_H-M   'P 1'
#
loop_
_entity.id
_entity.type
_entity.pdbx_description
1 polymer ?
#
loop_
_entity_poly.entity_id
_entity_poly.type
_entity_poly.pdbx_seq_one_letter_code
_entity_poly.pdbx_strand_id
1 'polypeptide(L)'
;MAEAKKPGVEPVLRADNLVAGYLPGVNILNGCSIEAYPGELIGIIGPNGAGKSTLLKALFGLVKIREGSVTLNGEDITGFKTNKLVQMGVGFVPQTNNVFPSLTIQENLQMGLFLQPKRLSERLDAIFDIFPVLADRRQQSAGSLSGGERQSVAMARALMMDPKVLLLDEPSAGLSPVRQDETFIRTRRINKAGVSVIMVEQNARRCLQIADRGYVLDQGRDAYTGTGRELADDPKVIELYLGTLAKDVDAK
;
A
#
# COMPACT_ATOMS: atom_id res chain seq x y z
N MET A 1 13.63 12.18 18.77
CA MET A 1 13.53 11.32 17.57
C MET A 1 13.57 9.88 18.04
N ALA A 2 12.41 9.28 18.24
CA ALA A 2 12.31 7.93 18.78
C ALA A 2 12.43 6.93 17.63
N GLU A 3 13.47 6.14 17.64
CA GLU A 3 13.56 4.92 16.84
C GLU A 3 12.54 3.93 17.37
N ALA A 4 11.42 3.78 16.68
CA ALA A 4 10.47 2.69 16.92
C ALA A 4 11.01 1.37 16.34
N LYS A 5 12.29 1.08 16.55
CA LYS A 5 12.88 -0.22 16.25
C LYS A 5 12.39 -1.22 17.29
N LYS A 6 11.75 -2.30 16.85
CA LYS A 6 11.49 -3.47 17.69
C LYS A 6 12.84 -4.18 17.90
N PRO A 7 13.45 -4.10 19.08
CA PRO A 7 14.79 -4.68 19.28
C PRO A 7 14.73 -6.19 19.04
N GLY A 8 15.63 -6.68 18.17
CA GLY A 8 15.75 -8.11 17.86
C GLY A 8 14.79 -8.68 16.82
N VAL A 9 13.98 -7.85 16.15
CA VAL A 9 13.10 -8.30 15.05
C VAL A 9 13.65 -7.74 13.73
N GLU A 10 13.93 -8.61 12.77
CA GLU A 10 14.33 -8.21 11.42
C GLU A 10 13.13 -7.65 10.63
N PRO A 11 13.32 -6.60 9.82
CA PRO A 11 12.25 -6.09 8.97
C PRO A 11 11.86 -7.11 7.90
N VAL A 12 10.56 -7.25 7.66
CA VAL A 12 10.03 -8.06 6.56
C VAL A 12 10.36 -7.44 5.20
N LEU A 13 10.32 -6.10 5.11
CA LEU A 13 10.74 -5.35 3.95
C LEU A 13 11.53 -4.13 4.40
N ARG A 14 12.68 -3.90 3.77
CA ARG A 14 13.53 -2.75 4.04
C ARG A 14 14.01 -2.15 2.72
N ALA A 15 13.99 -0.84 2.64
CA ALA A 15 14.58 -0.04 1.58
C ALA A 15 15.63 0.89 2.18
N ASP A 16 16.82 0.89 1.61
CA ASP A 16 17.94 1.71 2.08
C ASP A 16 18.38 2.68 0.98
N ASN A 17 18.33 3.98 1.29
CA ASN A 17 18.86 5.08 0.46
C ASN A 17 18.44 5.02 -1.01
N LEU A 18 17.15 4.75 -1.29
CA LEU A 18 16.66 4.58 -2.65
C LEU A 18 16.76 5.87 -3.46
N VAL A 19 17.47 5.80 -4.59
CA VAL A 19 17.43 6.79 -5.66
C VAL A 19 16.75 6.15 -6.87
N ALA A 20 15.62 6.71 -7.30
CA ALA A 20 14.80 6.13 -8.35
C ALA A 20 13.99 7.21 -9.11
N GLY A 21 13.60 6.90 -10.34
CA GLY A 21 12.77 7.76 -11.17
C GLY A 21 12.46 7.13 -12.51
N TYR A 22 11.50 7.71 -13.24
CA TYR A 22 10.98 7.16 -14.50
C TYR A 22 11.88 7.45 -15.70
N LEU A 23 12.49 8.64 -15.76
CA LEU A 23 13.31 9.09 -16.89
C LEU A 23 14.80 9.07 -16.53
N PRO A 24 15.68 8.75 -17.46
CA PRO A 24 17.13 8.83 -17.25
C PRO A 24 17.54 10.23 -16.73
N GLY A 25 18.36 10.26 -15.69
CA GLY A 25 18.85 11.52 -15.09
C GLY A 25 17.84 12.27 -14.22
N VAL A 26 16.56 11.90 -14.20
CA VAL A 26 15.55 12.54 -13.34
C VAL A 26 15.24 11.64 -12.15
N ASN A 27 15.61 12.06 -10.95
CA ASN A 27 15.31 11.36 -9.73
C ASN A 27 14.04 11.93 -9.10
N ILE A 28 13.15 11.05 -8.66
CA ILE A 28 11.98 11.38 -7.84
C ILE A 28 12.23 10.97 -6.40
N LEU A 29 12.89 9.82 -6.19
CA LEU A 29 13.44 9.45 -4.89
C LEU A 29 14.91 9.87 -4.84
N ASN A 30 15.32 10.46 -3.72
CA ASN A 30 16.61 11.10 -3.51
C ASN A 30 17.30 10.58 -2.22
N GLY A 31 17.35 9.27 -2.01
CA GLY A 31 17.90 8.63 -0.83
C GLY A 31 16.84 8.34 0.24
N CYS A 32 15.67 7.85 -0.19
CA CYS A 32 14.57 7.48 0.70
C CYS A 32 14.82 6.11 1.36
N SER A 33 14.61 6.03 2.67
CA SER A 33 14.75 4.79 3.45
C SER A 33 13.47 4.50 4.23
N ILE A 34 12.99 3.24 4.16
CA ILE A 34 11.87 2.77 4.98
C ILE A 34 12.10 1.32 5.44
N GLU A 35 11.50 0.98 6.55
CA GLU A 35 11.46 -0.38 7.09
C GLU A 35 10.02 -0.73 7.45
N ALA A 36 9.60 -1.97 7.20
CA ALA A 36 8.35 -2.54 7.67
C ALA A 36 8.64 -3.85 8.40
N TYR A 37 8.08 -4.03 9.59
CA TYR A 37 8.23 -5.24 10.37
C TYR A 37 7.06 -6.22 10.15
N PRO A 38 7.23 -7.52 10.47
CA PRO A 38 6.15 -8.49 10.33
C PRO A 38 4.87 -8.06 11.05
N GLY A 39 3.74 -8.06 10.32
CA GLY A 39 2.43 -7.67 10.84
C GLY A 39 2.24 -6.18 11.13
N GLU A 40 3.18 -5.32 10.71
CA GLU A 40 3.09 -3.86 10.90
C GLU A 40 2.27 -3.20 9.77
N LEU A 41 1.51 -2.17 10.12
CA LEU A 41 0.86 -1.27 9.18
C LEU A 41 1.63 0.05 9.14
N ILE A 42 2.30 0.31 8.02
CA ILE A 42 3.04 1.53 7.75
C ILE A 42 2.16 2.49 6.94
N GLY A 43 2.04 3.73 7.40
CA GLY A 43 1.44 4.83 6.65
C GLY A 43 2.52 5.75 6.06
N ILE A 44 2.46 6.00 4.75
CA ILE A 44 3.34 6.95 4.07
C ILE A 44 2.52 8.14 3.61
N ILE A 45 2.84 9.30 4.15
CA ILE A 45 2.16 10.57 3.86
C ILE A 45 3.15 11.59 3.28
N GLY A 46 2.65 12.72 2.81
CA GLY A 46 3.45 13.82 2.28
C GLY A 46 2.73 14.55 1.15
N PRO A 47 3.25 15.69 0.69
CA PRO A 47 2.61 16.50 -0.35
C PRO A 47 2.53 15.76 -1.69
N ASN A 48 1.72 16.33 -2.61
CA ASN A 48 1.69 15.85 -3.99
C ASN A 48 3.06 16.04 -4.62
N GLY A 49 3.53 15.03 -5.35
CA GLY A 49 4.88 15.05 -5.94
C GLY A 49 6.03 14.66 -4.99
N ALA A 50 5.78 14.37 -3.71
CA ALA A 50 6.83 13.96 -2.76
C ALA A 50 7.50 12.62 -3.08
N GLY A 51 6.99 11.84 -4.04
CA GLY A 51 7.56 10.56 -4.43
C GLY A 51 6.87 9.33 -3.81
N LYS A 52 5.74 9.50 -3.11
CA LYS A 52 5.02 8.41 -2.41
C LYS A 52 4.72 7.20 -3.30
N SER A 53 3.97 7.39 -4.39
CA SER A 53 3.64 6.31 -5.34
C SER A 53 4.88 5.78 -6.07
N THR A 54 5.89 6.63 -6.28
CA THR A 54 7.17 6.21 -6.86
C THR A 54 7.91 5.25 -5.94
N LEU A 55 7.87 5.50 -4.62
CA LEU A 55 8.45 4.60 -3.62
C LEU A 55 7.77 3.23 -3.68
N LEU A 56 6.43 3.15 -3.60
CA LEU A 56 5.73 1.86 -3.70
C LEU A 56 6.04 1.13 -5.02
N LYS A 57 6.07 1.86 -6.14
CA LYS A 57 6.39 1.29 -7.45
C LYS A 57 7.84 0.82 -7.54
N ALA A 58 8.79 1.50 -6.90
CA ALA A 58 10.19 1.06 -6.80
C ALA A 58 10.31 -0.22 -5.97
N LEU A 59 9.63 -0.30 -4.82
CA LEU A 59 9.57 -1.50 -3.97
C LEU A 59 8.97 -2.70 -4.72
N PHE A 60 8.02 -2.46 -5.63
CA PHE A 60 7.37 -3.50 -6.43
C PHE A 60 8.05 -3.76 -7.79
N GLY A 61 9.23 -3.17 -8.04
CA GLY A 61 9.99 -3.42 -9.26
C GLY A 61 9.40 -2.79 -10.54
N LEU A 62 8.49 -1.80 -10.42
CA LEU A 62 7.90 -1.06 -11.53
C LEU A 62 8.70 0.20 -11.92
N VAL A 63 9.58 0.65 -11.05
CA VAL A 63 10.47 1.79 -11.28
C VAL A 63 11.90 1.33 -11.03
N LYS A 64 12.81 1.69 -11.95
CA LYS A 64 14.21 1.32 -11.84
C LYS A 64 14.88 2.05 -10.68
N ILE A 65 15.42 1.28 -9.73
CA ILE A 65 16.29 1.75 -8.67
C ILE A 65 17.67 1.99 -9.29
N ARG A 66 18.25 3.16 -9.04
CA ARG A 66 19.58 3.56 -9.52
C ARG A 66 20.63 3.40 -8.46
N GLU A 67 20.29 3.74 -7.20
CA GLU A 67 21.13 3.62 -6.03
C GLU A 67 20.30 3.13 -4.84
N GLY A 68 20.94 2.55 -3.87
CA GLY A 68 20.29 1.94 -2.72
C GLY A 68 19.88 0.49 -2.98
N SER A 69 19.22 -0.12 -2.02
CA SER A 69 18.81 -1.52 -2.05
C SER A 69 17.44 -1.74 -1.43
N VAL A 70 16.80 -2.83 -1.82
CA VAL A 70 15.57 -3.33 -1.19
C VAL A 70 15.77 -4.76 -0.77
N THR A 71 15.45 -5.08 0.48
CA THR A 71 15.48 -6.46 0.99
C THR A 71 14.09 -6.91 1.42
N LEU A 72 13.79 -8.20 1.23
CA LEU A 72 12.59 -8.87 1.70
C LEU A 72 13.01 -10.08 2.54
N ASN A 73 12.66 -10.10 3.83
CA ASN A 73 13.13 -11.10 4.80
C ASN A 73 14.65 -11.31 4.76
N GLY A 74 15.43 -10.23 4.62
CA GLY A 74 16.88 -10.25 4.53
C GLY A 74 17.47 -10.62 3.15
N GLU A 75 16.66 -11.09 2.19
CA GLU A 75 17.09 -11.36 0.82
C GLU A 75 17.06 -10.06 -0.01
N ASP A 76 18.15 -9.76 -0.72
CA ASP A 76 18.21 -8.63 -1.66
C ASP A 76 17.31 -8.91 -2.87
N ILE A 77 16.31 -8.06 -3.05
CA ILE A 77 15.34 -8.10 -4.15
C ILE A 77 15.47 -6.91 -5.10
N THR A 78 16.53 -6.13 -4.98
CA THR A 78 16.76 -4.91 -5.76
C THR A 78 16.69 -5.22 -7.26
N GLY A 79 15.80 -4.55 -7.98
CA GLY A 79 15.63 -4.72 -9.43
C GLY A 79 14.97 -6.04 -9.86
N PHE A 80 14.41 -6.83 -8.95
CA PHE A 80 13.64 -8.01 -9.32
C PHE A 80 12.39 -7.62 -10.11
N LYS A 81 12.00 -8.48 -11.05
CA LYS A 81 10.76 -8.31 -11.81
C LYS A 81 9.55 -8.57 -10.93
N THR A 82 8.44 -7.89 -11.22
CA THR A 82 7.18 -7.95 -10.45
C THR A 82 6.66 -9.38 -10.25
N ASN A 83 6.74 -10.23 -11.27
CA ASN A 83 6.30 -11.62 -11.17
C ASN A 83 7.09 -12.42 -10.11
N LYS A 84 8.40 -12.17 -9.98
CA LYS A 84 9.23 -12.80 -8.93
C LYS A 84 8.85 -12.26 -7.56
N LEU A 85 8.63 -10.96 -7.42
CA LEU A 85 8.21 -10.34 -6.16
C LEU A 85 6.85 -10.88 -5.68
N VAL A 86 5.90 -11.08 -6.61
CA VAL A 86 4.61 -11.72 -6.29
C VAL A 86 4.81 -13.14 -5.77
N GLN A 87 5.69 -13.94 -6.40
CA GLN A 87 6.02 -15.31 -5.93
C GLN A 87 6.66 -15.30 -4.54
N MET A 88 7.42 -14.26 -4.20
CA MET A 88 8.06 -14.09 -2.89
C MET A 88 7.10 -13.53 -1.83
N GLY A 89 5.87 -13.22 -2.19
CA GLY A 89 4.82 -12.78 -1.27
C GLY A 89 4.68 -11.26 -1.14
N VAL A 90 5.00 -10.49 -2.18
CA VAL A 90 4.70 -9.05 -2.25
C VAL A 90 3.46 -8.83 -3.12
N GLY A 91 2.39 -8.28 -2.53
CA GLY A 91 1.18 -7.85 -3.24
C GLY A 91 1.20 -6.34 -3.51
N PHE A 92 0.57 -5.90 -4.60
CA PHE A 92 0.45 -4.48 -4.94
C PHE A 92 -0.94 -4.14 -5.45
N VAL A 93 -1.52 -3.06 -4.91
CA VAL A 93 -2.80 -2.49 -5.36
C VAL A 93 -2.53 -1.08 -5.88
N PRO A 94 -2.60 -0.84 -7.19
CA PRO A 94 -2.42 0.48 -7.77
C PRO A 94 -3.63 1.37 -7.52
N GLN A 95 -3.43 2.69 -7.55
CA GLN A 95 -4.48 3.70 -7.38
C GLN A 95 -5.56 3.60 -8.47
N THR A 96 -5.16 3.40 -9.72
CA THR A 96 -6.05 3.39 -10.89
C THR A 96 -5.90 2.10 -11.70
N ASN A 97 -6.87 1.82 -12.58
CA ASN A 97 -6.89 0.61 -13.43
C ASN A 97 -6.69 -0.68 -12.64
N ASN A 98 -7.27 -0.71 -11.46
CA ASN A 98 -7.02 -1.76 -10.45
C ASN A 98 -7.96 -2.97 -10.57
N VAL A 99 -8.87 -3.02 -11.55
CA VAL A 99 -9.73 -4.18 -11.88
C VAL A 99 -9.82 -4.38 -13.39
N PHE A 100 -10.22 -5.58 -13.80
CA PHE A 100 -10.60 -5.88 -15.19
C PHE A 100 -12.11 -5.70 -15.32
N PRO A 101 -12.59 -4.58 -15.91
CA PRO A 101 -14.01 -4.23 -15.88
C PRO A 101 -14.90 -5.19 -16.68
N SER A 102 -14.38 -5.86 -17.70
CA SER A 102 -15.10 -6.84 -18.52
C SER A 102 -15.27 -8.21 -17.84
N LEU A 103 -14.49 -8.48 -16.80
CA LEU A 103 -14.54 -9.73 -16.04
C LEU A 103 -15.49 -9.61 -14.84
N THR A 104 -16.03 -10.73 -14.39
CA THR A 104 -16.76 -10.86 -13.13
C THR A 104 -15.82 -10.64 -11.92
N ILE A 105 -16.41 -10.45 -10.74
CA ILE A 105 -15.64 -10.41 -9.49
C ILE A 105 -14.79 -11.67 -9.34
N GLN A 106 -15.41 -12.84 -9.50
CA GLN A 106 -14.69 -14.12 -9.36
C GLN A 106 -13.55 -14.26 -10.36
N GLU A 107 -13.75 -13.91 -11.61
CA GLU A 107 -12.69 -13.96 -12.65
C GLU A 107 -11.57 -12.96 -12.34
N ASN A 108 -11.89 -11.77 -11.81
CA ASN A 108 -10.87 -10.84 -11.32
C ASN A 108 -10.00 -11.47 -10.21
N LEU A 109 -10.62 -12.19 -9.27
CA LEU A 109 -9.90 -12.91 -8.20
C LEU A 109 -9.05 -14.03 -8.78
N GLN A 110 -9.56 -14.81 -9.71
CA GLN A 110 -8.82 -15.89 -10.40
C GLN A 110 -7.56 -15.35 -11.09
N MET A 111 -7.65 -14.18 -11.74
CA MET A 111 -6.49 -13.53 -12.33
C MET A 111 -5.41 -13.20 -11.30
N GLY A 112 -5.78 -12.93 -10.05
CA GLY A 112 -4.84 -12.73 -8.94
C GLY A 112 -4.08 -13.98 -8.52
N LEU A 113 -4.57 -15.17 -8.88
CA LEU A 113 -4.00 -16.47 -8.48
C LEU A 113 -3.38 -17.25 -9.64
N PHE A 114 -3.10 -16.61 -10.77
CA PHE A 114 -2.67 -17.29 -12.00
C PHE A 114 -1.40 -18.15 -11.84
N LEU A 115 -0.54 -17.84 -10.87
CA LEU A 115 0.66 -18.63 -10.57
C LEU A 115 0.37 -19.92 -9.76
N GLN A 116 -0.78 -19.99 -9.07
CA GLN A 116 -1.15 -21.11 -8.20
C GLN A 116 -2.62 -21.54 -8.41
N PRO A 117 -3.07 -21.87 -9.64
CA PRO A 117 -4.48 -22.10 -9.96
C PRO A 117 -5.10 -23.27 -9.17
N LYS A 118 -4.29 -24.23 -8.70
CA LYS A 118 -4.77 -25.35 -7.90
C LYS A 118 -5.31 -24.96 -6.51
N ARG A 119 -4.92 -23.78 -6.00
CA ARG A 119 -5.38 -23.28 -4.69
C ARG A 119 -6.66 -22.45 -4.78
N LEU A 120 -7.32 -22.38 -5.93
CA LEU A 120 -8.40 -21.43 -6.19
C LEU A 120 -9.53 -21.52 -5.16
N SER A 121 -10.06 -22.72 -4.87
CA SER A 121 -11.17 -22.90 -3.92
C SER A 121 -10.79 -22.40 -2.54
N GLU A 122 -9.67 -22.89 -1.99
CA GLU A 122 -9.12 -22.48 -0.70
C GLU A 122 -8.98 -20.95 -0.58
N ARG A 123 -8.39 -20.34 -1.62
CA ARG A 123 -8.13 -18.88 -1.60
C ARG A 123 -9.40 -18.06 -1.74
N LEU A 124 -10.37 -18.51 -2.55
CA LEU A 124 -11.66 -17.84 -2.65
C LEU A 124 -12.40 -17.84 -1.31
N ASP A 125 -12.43 -18.97 -0.59
CA ASP A 125 -13.06 -19.05 0.71
C ASP A 125 -12.42 -18.07 1.70
N ALA A 126 -11.09 -18.08 1.81
CA ALA A 126 -10.34 -17.14 2.67
C ALA A 126 -10.58 -15.67 2.30
N ILE A 127 -10.67 -15.34 1.01
CA ILE A 127 -10.96 -13.97 0.55
C ILE A 127 -12.39 -13.57 0.85
N PHE A 128 -13.36 -14.44 0.68
CA PHE A 128 -14.76 -14.16 0.96
C PHE A 128 -15.05 -13.98 2.46
N ASP A 129 -14.28 -14.59 3.33
CA ASP A 129 -14.31 -14.30 4.77
C ASP A 129 -13.90 -12.86 5.09
N ILE A 130 -12.92 -12.31 4.36
CA ILE A 130 -12.48 -10.93 4.52
C ILE A 130 -13.44 -9.95 3.83
N PHE A 131 -14.00 -10.36 2.68
CA PHE A 131 -14.86 -9.56 1.80
C PHE A 131 -16.21 -10.25 1.53
N PRO A 132 -17.10 -10.42 2.52
CA PRO A 132 -18.34 -11.19 2.34
C PRO A 132 -19.24 -10.67 1.20
N VAL A 133 -19.31 -9.35 1.03
CA VAL A 133 -20.09 -8.70 -0.05
C VAL A 133 -19.66 -9.15 -1.45
N LEU A 134 -18.40 -9.56 -1.63
CA LEU A 134 -17.91 -10.06 -2.92
C LEU A 134 -18.39 -11.50 -3.20
N ALA A 135 -18.61 -12.30 -2.15
CA ALA A 135 -19.13 -13.66 -2.27
C ALA A 135 -20.54 -13.67 -2.86
N ASP A 136 -21.43 -12.81 -2.33
CA ASP A 136 -22.83 -12.73 -2.76
C ASP A 136 -22.97 -12.28 -4.23
N ARG A 137 -22.01 -11.52 -4.71
CA ARG A 137 -22.01 -10.87 -6.03
C ARG A 137 -20.92 -11.40 -6.97
N ARG A 138 -20.36 -12.57 -6.69
CA ARG A 138 -19.19 -13.12 -7.39
C ARG A 138 -19.30 -13.20 -8.91
N GLN A 139 -20.53 -13.36 -9.44
CA GLN A 139 -20.80 -13.44 -10.88
C GLN A 139 -21.10 -12.06 -11.51
N GLN A 140 -21.11 -10.99 -10.72
CA GLN A 140 -21.34 -9.65 -11.24
C GLN A 140 -20.10 -9.12 -11.94
N SER A 141 -20.30 -8.43 -13.10
CA SER A 141 -19.20 -7.75 -13.82
C SER A 141 -18.60 -6.63 -12.98
N ALA A 142 -17.26 -6.58 -12.88
CA ALA A 142 -16.55 -5.55 -12.14
C ALA A 142 -16.77 -4.13 -12.70
N GLY A 143 -17.10 -4.02 -13.98
CA GLY A 143 -17.43 -2.73 -14.62
C GLY A 143 -18.69 -2.07 -14.07
N SER A 144 -19.67 -2.86 -13.58
CA SER A 144 -20.91 -2.35 -13.00
C SER A 144 -20.82 -1.94 -11.53
N LEU A 145 -19.67 -2.16 -10.90
CA LEU A 145 -19.43 -1.85 -9.48
C LEU A 145 -19.19 -0.36 -9.26
N SER A 146 -19.54 0.13 -8.07
CA SER A 146 -19.12 1.45 -7.58
C SER A 146 -17.59 1.52 -7.38
N GLY A 147 -17.03 2.72 -7.26
CA GLY A 147 -15.60 2.91 -7.01
C GLY A 147 -15.08 2.14 -5.79
N GLY A 148 -15.79 2.21 -4.66
CA GLY A 148 -15.40 1.49 -3.43
C GLY A 148 -15.51 -0.03 -3.54
N GLU A 149 -16.47 -0.54 -4.32
CA GLU A 149 -16.58 -1.98 -4.58
C GLU A 149 -15.46 -2.46 -5.52
N ARG A 150 -15.13 -1.68 -6.56
CA ARG A 150 -13.94 -1.96 -7.40
C ARG A 150 -12.67 -1.98 -6.58
N GLN A 151 -12.50 -1.02 -5.65
CA GLN A 151 -11.36 -1.01 -4.73
C GLN A 151 -11.31 -2.28 -3.88
N SER A 152 -12.47 -2.76 -3.41
CA SER A 152 -12.56 -4.04 -2.67
C SER A 152 -12.10 -5.23 -3.51
N VAL A 153 -12.52 -5.29 -4.77
CA VAL A 153 -12.09 -6.35 -5.71
C VAL A 153 -10.58 -6.28 -5.97
N ALA A 154 -10.03 -5.07 -6.13
CA ALA A 154 -8.58 -4.88 -6.34
C ALA A 154 -7.75 -5.37 -5.14
N MET A 155 -8.17 -5.01 -3.92
CA MET A 155 -7.52 -5.49 -2.69
C MET A 155 -7.65 -7.00 -2.54
N ALA A 156 -8.85 -7.54 -2.75
CA ALA A 156 -9.12 -8.98 -2.69
C ALA A 156 -8.25 -9.75 -3.70
N ARG A 157 -8.13 -9.25 -4.94
CA ARG A 157 -7.29 -9.84 -5.97
C ARG A 157 -5.81 -9.87 -5.57
N ALA A 158 -5.28 -8.80 -4.98
CA ALA A 158 -3.90 -8.75 -4.52
C ALA A 158 -3.62 -9.74 -3.38
N LEU A 159 -4.64 -10.08 -2.58
CA LEU A 159 -4.55 -11.04 -1.48
C LEU A 159 -4.66 -12.50 -1.95
N MET A 160 -5.06 -12.78 -3.19
CA MET A 160 -5.22 -14.15 -3.68
C MET A 160 -3.91 -14.98 -3.59
N MET A 161 -2.76 -14.34 -3.78
CA MET A 161 -1.44 -14.99 -3.68
C MET A 161 -0.92 -15.15 -2.24
N ASP A 162 -1.74 -14.82 -1.23
CA ASP A 162 -1.35 -14.92 0.19
C ASP A 162 -0.09 -14.10 0.54
N PRO A 163 -0.08 -12.79 0.23
CA PRO A 163 1.13 -12.00 0.38
C PRO A 163 1.51 -11.81 1.85
N LYS A 164 2.82 -11.77 2.12
CA LYS A 164 3.39 -11.37 3.42
C LYS A 164 3.42 -9.86 3.58
N VAL A 165 3.58 -9.15 2.46
CA VAL A 165 3.61 -7.68 2.39
C VAL A 165 2.62 -7.23 1.32
N LEU A 166 1.73 -6.30 1.68
CA LEU A 166 0.77 -5.67 0.77
C LEU A 166 1.08 -4.18 0.63
N LEU A 167 1.34 -3.76 -0.60
CA LEU A 167 1.58 -2.36 -0.96
C LEU A 167 0.28 -1.76 -1.50
N LEU A 168 -0.19 -0.65 -0.91
CA LEU A 168 -1.44 0.03 -1.27
C LEU A 168 -1.15 1.47 -1.71
N ASP A 169 -1.41 1.79 -2.98
CA ASP A 169 -1.19 3.12 -3.55
C ASP A 169 -2.51 3.91 -3.57
N GLU A 170 -2.69 4.82 -2.60
CA GLU A 170 -3.85 5.68 -2.39
C GLU A 170 -5.20 4.94 -2.48
N PRO A 171 -5.42 3.89 -1.66
CA PRO A 171 -6.60 3.05 -1.79
C PRO A 171 -7.92 3.77 -1.49
N SER A 172 -7.90 4.94 -0.84
CA SER A 172 -9.10 5.74 -0.54
C SER A 172 -9.36 6.87 -1.54
N ALA A 173 -8.47 7.07 -2.53
CA ALA A 173 -8.56 8.19 -3.46
C ALA A 173 -9.85 8.16 -4.31
N GLY A 174 -10.52 9.31 -4.42
CA GLY A 174 -11.73 9.46 -5.24
C GLY A 174 -12.98 8.77 -4.67
N LEU A 175 -12.92 8.20 -3.45
CA LEU A 175 -14.06 7.60 -2.78
C LEU A 175 -14.82 8.61 -1.93
N SER A 176 -16.13 8.39 -1.75
CA SER A 176 -16.92 9.15 -0.78
C SER A 176 -16.41 8.92 0.66
N PRO A 177 -16.64 9.85 1.61
CA PRO A 177 -16.13 9.73 2.99
C PRO A 177 -16.48 8.39 3.66
N VAL A 178 -17.70 7.91 3.50
CA VAL A 178 -18.13 6.62 4.05
C VAL A 178 -17.33 5.46 3.44
N ARG A 179 -17.08 5.48 2.13
CA ARG A 179 -16.29 4.43 1.45
C ARG A 179 -14.80 4.51 1.79
N GLN A 180 -14.28 5.71 2.06
CA GLN A 180 -12.93 5.87 2.60
C GLN A 180 -12.80 5.19 3.96
N ASP A 181 -13.74 5.43 4.88
CA ASP A 181 -13.74 4.80 6.19
C ASP A 181 -13.79 3.26 6.09
N GLU A 182 -14.66 2.73 5.25
CA GLU A 182 -14.72 1.28 4.97
C GLU A 182 -13.36 0.74 4.45
N THR A 183 -12.68 1.51 3.60
CA THR A 183 -11.37 1.12 3.05
C THR A 183 -10.31 1.08 4.14
N PHE A 184 -10.25 2.06 5.03
CA PHE A 184 -9.32 2.07 6.17
C PHE A 184 -9.61 0.93 7.17
N ILE A 185 -10.89 0.69 7.49
CA ILE A 185 -11.30 -0.44 8.36
C ILE A 185 -10.86 -1.77 7.75
N ARG A 186 -11.06 -1.94 6.44
CA ARG A 186 -10.69 -3.14 5.70
C ARG A 186 -9.16 -3.33 5.65
N THR A 187 -8.41 -2.25 5.41
CA THR A 187 -6.94 -2.28 5.45
C THR A 187 -6.43 -2.75 6.82
N ARG A 188 -7.01 -2.23 7.90
CA ARG A 188 -6.64 -2.69 9.25
C ARG A 188 -7.06 -4.13 9.52
N ARG A 189 -8.20 -4.60 8.97
CA ARG A 189 -8.62 -6.00 9.07
C ARG A 189 -7.64 -6.95 8.35
N ILE A 190 -7.19 -6.59 7.15
CA ILE A 190 -6.16 -7.34 6.41
C ILE A 190 -4.86 -7.40 7.23
N ASN A 191 -4.44 -6.29 7.80
CA ASN A 191 -3.24 -6.24 8.63
C ASN A 191 -3.38 -7.12 9.89
N LYS A 192 -4.52 -7.08 10.57
CA LYS A 192 -4.80 -7.95 11.73
C LYS A 192 -4.85 -9.43 11.40
N ALA A 193 -5.07 -9.80 10.13
CA ALA A 193 -4.96 -11.17 9.66
C ALA A 193 -3.50 -11.62 9.41
N GLY A 194 -2.50 -10.77 9.77
CA GLY A 194 -1.08 -11.11 9.73
C GLY A 194 -0.31 -10.56 8.52
N VAL A 195 -0.99 -9.86 7.60
CA VAL A 195 -0.33 -9.24 6.44
C VAL A 195 0.34 -7.92 6.86
N SER A 196 1.63 -7.76 6.58
CA SER A 196 2.30 -6.46 6.73
C SER A 196 1.81 -5.53 5.63
N VAL A 197 1.42 -4.30 5.98
CA VAL A 197 0.86 -3.35 5.01
C VAL A 197 1.72 -2.10 4.92
N ILE A 198 2.06 -1.68 3.71
CA ILE A 198 2.65 -0.36 3.44
C ILE A 198 1.66 0.41 2.57
N MET A 199 1.08 1.45 3.12
CA MET A 199 0.03 2.23 2.48
C MET A 199 0.49 3.67 2.27
N VAL A 200 0.40 4.13 1.03
CA VAL A 200 0.52 5.54 0.68
C VAL A 200 -0.87 6.15 0.67
N GLU A 201 -1.04 7.32 1.25
CA GLU A 201 -2.33 8.03 1.29
C GLU A 201 -2.17 9.54 1.17
N GLN A 202 -3.20 10.15 0.56
CA GLN A 202 -3.37 11.59 0.54
C GLN A 202 -4.11 12.06 1.80
N ASN A 203 -5.07 11.26 2.32
CA ASN A 203 -5.75 11.53 3.58
C ASN A 203 -4.82 11.16 4.75
N ALA A 204 -3.84 12.05 5.00
CA ALA A 204 -2.78 11.83 5.96
C ALA A 204 -3.29 11.54 7.37
N ARG A 205 -4.31 12.31 7.83
CA ARG A 205 -4.87 12.15 9.18
C ARG A 205 -5.48 10.76 9.39
N ARG A 206 -6.29 10.28 8.42
CA ARG A 206 -6.90 8.94 8.49
C ARG A 206 -5.85 7.84 8.37
N CYS A 207 -4.86 8.03 7.50
CA CYS A 207 -3.75 7.10 7.34
C CYS A 207 -3.00 6.91 8.67
N LEU A 208 -2.59 8.00 9.31
CA LEU A 208 -1.85 7.96 10.58
C LEU A 208 -2.68 7.39 11.75
N GLN A 209 -4.00 7.60 11.76
CA GLN A 209 -4.89 7.04 12.80
C GLN A 209 -4.89 5.52 12.82
N ILE A 210 -4.71 4.86 11.67
CA ILE A 210 -4.70 3.39 11.61
C ILE A 210 -3.30 2.80 11.52
N ALA A 211 -2.28 3.60 11.21
CA ALA A 211 -0.91 3.14 11.08
C ALA A 211 -0.27 2.88 12.45
N ASP A 212 0.50 1.80 12.55
CA ASP A 212 1.34 1.53 13.72
C ASP A 212 2.53 2.49 13.71
N ARG A 213 3.11 2.75 12.52
CA ARG A 213 4.20 3.68 12.29
C ARG A 213 3.99 4.42 10.95
N GLY A 214 4.51 5.63 10.86
CA GLY A 214 4.40 6.45 9.67
C GLY A 214 5.73 7.00 9.19
N TYR A 215 5.76 7.33 7.89
CA TYR A 215 6.81 8.10 7.25
C TYR A 215 6.20 9.31 6.57
N VAL A 216 6.80 10.45 6.76
CA VAL A 216 6.49 11.67 6.01
C VAL A 216 7.52 11.82 4.91
N LEU A 217 7.09 11.68 3.65
CA LEU A 217 7.95 11.91 2.51
C LEU A 217 7.88 13.39 2.10
N ASP A 218 9.05 13.95 1.84
CA ASP A 218 9.20 15.26 1.22
C ASP A 218 10.36 15.23 0.21
N GLN A 219 10.13 15.75 -1.00
CA GLN A 219 11.12 15.83 -2.09
C GLN A 219 11.92 14.53 -2.33
N GLY A 220 11.23 13.39 -2.23
CA GLY A 220 11.83 12.06 -2.44
C GLY A 220 12.66 11.52 -1.29
N ARG A 221 12.55 12.09 -0.09
CA ARG A 221 13.24 11.68 1.14
C ARG A 221 12.25 11.41 2.26
N ASP A 222 12.63 10.56 3.20
CA ASP A 222 11.92 10.34 4.46
C ASP A 222 12.28 11.46 5.45
N ALA A 223 11.47 12.51 5.49
CA ALA A 223 11.71 13.71 6.32
C ALA A 223 11.42 13.48 7.80
N TYR A 224 10.34 12.73 8.12
CA TYR A 224 9.96 12.41 9.50
C TYR A 224 9.52 10.95 9.59
N THR A 225 9.81 10.35 10.73
CA THR A 225 9.41 8.97 11.06
C THR A 225 8.98 8.92 12.54
N GLY A 226 7.93 8.17 12.85
CA GLY A 226 7.42 7.98 14.20
C GLY A 226 6.24 7.02 14.23
N THR A 227 5.65 6.79 15.39
CA THR A 227 4.36 6.12 15.47
C THR A 227 3.28 6.95 14.78
N GLY A 228 2.22 6.30 14.28
CA GLY A 228 1.13 7.02 13.64
C GLY A 228 0.54 8.13 14.54
N ARG A 229 0.46 7.88 15.85
CA ARG A 229 -0.01 8.86 16.84
C ARG A 229 0.96 10.04 17.03
N GLU A 230 2.26 9.76 17.19
CA GLU A 230 3.27 10.82 17.34
C GLU A 230 3.26 11.76 16.13
N LEU A 231 3.20 11.22 14.90
CA LEU A 231 3.15 12.04 13.69
C LEU A 231 1.82 12.79 13.53
N ALA A 232 0.71 12.21 13.97
CA ALA A 232 -0.60 12.87 13.92
C ALA A 232 -0.70 14.06 14.88
N ASP A 233 0.05 14.04 15.98
CA ASP A 233 0.08 15.06 17.03
C ASP A 233 1.28 16.02 16.89
N ASP A 234 2.23 15.77 15.98
CA ASP A 234 3.41 16.62 15.77
C ASP A 234 3.03 17.98 15.13
N PRO A 235 3.32 19.12 15.78
CA PRO A 235 2.93 20.44 15.27
C PRO A 235 3.51 20.75 13.88
N LYS A 236 4.73 20.30 13.58
CA LYS A 236 5.36 20.52 12.27
C LYS A 236 4.71 19.69 11.18
N VAL A 237 4.39 18.42 11.50
CA VAL A 237 3.66 17.55 10.57
C VAL A 237 2.25 18.09 10.32
N ILE A 238 1.58 18.60 11.35
CA ILE A 238 0.27 19.25 11.24
C ILE A 238 0.37 20.50 10.37
N GLU A 239 1.31 21.39 10.65
CA GLU A 239 1.47 22.66 9.92
C GLU A 239 1.79 22.43 8.44
N LEU A 240 2.76 21.54 8.15
CA LEU A 240 3.28 21.33 6.81
C LEU A 240 2.44 20.39 5.94
N TYR A 241 1.82 19.38 6.55
CA TYR A 241 1.23 18.28 5.79
C TYR A 241 -0.22 17.93 6.16
N LEU A 242 -0.70 18.29 7.37
CA LEU A 242 -2.08 18.07 7.79
C LEU A 242 -2.92 19.34 7.72
N GLY A 243 -2.33 20.52 7.96
CA GLY A 243 -3.01 21.81 7.95
C GLY A 243 -3.33 22.34 6.54
N THR A 244 -2.52 22.04 5.55
CA THR A 244 -2.77 22.42 4.14
C THR A 244 -3.91 21.59 3.53
N LEU A 245 -4.10 20.34 3.97
CA LEU A 245 -5.19 19.47 3.52
C LEU A 245 -6.55 19.83 4.15
N ALA A 246 -6.56 20.50 5.32
CA ALA A 246 -7.80 20.99 5.94
C ALA A 246 -8.41 22.17 5.19
N LYS A 247 -7.61 23.02 4.52
CA LYS A 247 -8.09 24.17 3.75
C LYS A 247 -8.76 23.79 2.44
N ASP A 248 -8.44 22.63 1.87
CA ASP A 248 -9.04 22.15 0.60
C ASP A 248 -10.40 21.47 0.81
N VAL A 249 -10.76 21.11 2.05
CA VAL A 249 -12.06 20.47 2.38
C VAL A 249 -13.14 21.52 2.69
N ASP A 250 -12.76 22.69 3.20
CA ASP A 250 -13.70 23.78 3.53
C ASP A 250 -13.94 24.74 2.34
N ALA A 251 -13.34 24.50 1.17
CA ALA A 251 -13.43 25.36 -0.02
C ALA A 251 -14.33 24.79 -1.14
N LYS A 252 -15.25 23.86 -0.82
CA LYS A 252 -16.25 23.38 -1.81
C LYS A 252 -17.64 23.30 -1.21
#